data_475291ed4034cccf3f5e958fedac2669
#
_entry.id   475291ed4034cccf3f5e958fedac2669
#
_cell.length_a   1.000
_cell.length_b   1.000
_cell.length_c   1.000
_cell.angle_alpha   90.00
_cell.angle_beta   90.00
_cell.angle_gamma   90.00
#
_symmetry.space_group_name_H-M   'P 1'
#
loop_
_entity.id
_entity.type
_entity.pdbx_description
1 polymer ?
#
loop_
_entity_poly.entity_id
_entity_poly.type
_entity_poly.pdbx_seq_one_letter_code
_entity_poly.pdbx_strand_id
1 'polypeptide(L)'
;MLVIGGGDTGNDCVGTAIRLGAKNVTQLEMMPAAPLKRAENNPWPEWPKVLKTDYGQEEAIYKFGKDPRIFKTTVTEFLKNAKGELCAVKTVELENFKPVKGTEHELKADIVLIAAGFLGSQEYVTSDFGVDLTNRTNVATKPGEYESSKKNVFTAGDMHRGQSLVVWAIAEGRAVAKACLLYTSPSPRD
;
A
#
# COMPACT_ATOMS: atom_id res chain seq x y z
N MET A 1 4.24 -0.15 -20.30
CA MET A 1 3.96 0.52 -19.03
C MET A 1 4.26 -0.41 -17.88
N LEU A 2 4.81 0.10 -16.80
CA LEU A 2 5.16 -0.68 -15.61
C LEU A 2 4.42 -0.14 -14.38
N VAL A 3 3.88 -1.03 -13.54
CA VAL A 3 3.23 -0.70 -12.27
C VAL A 3 4.06 -1.34 -11.15
N ILE A 4 4.48 -0.56 -10.16
CA ILE A 4 5.21 -1.03 -8.98
C ILE A 4 4.24 -1.09 -7.81
N GLY A 5 3.93 -2.30 -7.36
CA GLY A 5 3.02 -2.59 -6.26
C GLY A 5 1.90 -3.55 -6.66
N GLY A 6 1.69 -4.59 -5.86
CA GLY A 6 0.74 -5.68 -6.11
C GLY A 6 -0.62 -5.54 -5.44
N GLY A 7 -0.84 -4.44 -4.69
CA GLY A 7 -2.10 -4.17 -3.99
C GLY A 7 -3.21 -3.63 -4.89
N ASP A 8 -4.34 -3.25 -4.27
CA ASP A 8 -5.55 -2.76 -4.96
C ASP A 8 -5.26 -1.57 -5.88
N THR A 9 -4.47 -0.59 -5.39
CA THR A 9 -4.05 0.56 -6.21
C THR A 9 -3.26 0.13 -7.45
N GLY A 10 -2.38 -0.86 -7.33
CA GLY A 10 -1.64 -1.42 -8.45
C GLY A 10 -2.56 -2.10 -9.47
N ASN A 11 -3.56 -2.85 -9.00
CA ASN A 11 -4.59 -3.45 -9.86
C ASN A 11 -5.40 -2.37 -10.61
N ASP A 12 -5.82 -1.30 -9.93
CA ASP A 12 -6.51 -0.16 -10.55
C ASP A 12 -5.65 0.51 -11.63
N CYS A 13 -4.36 0.66 -11.37
CA CYS A 13 -3.41 1.18 -12.36
C CYS A 13 -3.32 0.28 -13.60
N VAL A 14 -3.30 -1.05 -13.42
CA VAL A 14 -3.28 -2.01 -14.54
C VAL A 14 -4.52 -1.87 -15.40
N GLY A 15 -5.73 -1.93 -14.81
CA GLY A 15 -6.99 -1.81 -15.54
C GLY A 15 -7.13 -0.46 -16.24
N THR A 16 -6.80 0.62 -15.55
CA THR A 16 -6.85 1.98 -16.12
C THR A 16 -5.89 2.13 -17.29
N ALA A 17 -4.66 1.64 -17.17
CA ALA A 17 -3.67 1.67 -18.24
C ALA A 17 -4.16 0.95 -19.51
N ILE A 18 -4.80 -0.21 -19.34
CA ILE A 18 -5.35 -0.98 -20.45
C ILE A 18 -6.47 -0.22 -21.16
N ARG A 19 -7.38 0.40 -20.41
CA ARG A 19 -8.49 1.19 -20.95
C ARG A 19 -8.02 2.45 -21.67
N LEU A 20 -6.92 3.04 -21.21
CA LEU A 20 -6.26 4.19 -21.86
C LEU A 20 -5.36 3.78 -23.05
N GLY A 21 -5.34 2.52 -23.45
CA GLY A 21 -4.70 2.06 -24.66
C GLY A 21 -3.24 1.61 -24.51
N ALA A 22 -2.79 1.27 -23.32
CA ALA A 22 -1.46 0.69 -23.13
C ALA A 22 -1.29 -0.57 -23.99
N LYS A 23 -0.17 -0.65 -24.70
CA LYS A 23 0.17 -1.80 -25.56
C LYS A 23 0.62 -3.03 -24.77
N ASN A 24 1.16 -2.81 -23.59
CA ASN A 24 1.55 -3.83 -22.63
C ASN A 24 1.59 -3.21 -21.23
N VAL A 25 1.22 -4.00 -20.21
CA VAL A 25 1.31 -3.61 -18.81
C VAL A 25 1.98 -4.74 -18.05
N THR A 26 2.97 -4.40 -17.22
CA THR A 26 3.61 -5.33 -16.29
C THR A 26 3.45 -4.77 -14.89
N GLN A 27 3.09 -5.61 -13.93
CA GLN A 27 2.93 -5.25 -12.51
C GLN A 27 3.99 -5.99 -11.69
N LEU A 28 4.78 -5.25 -10.90
CA LEU A 28 5.78 -5.85 -10.01
C LEU A 28 5.24 -5.96 -8.59
N GLU A 29 5.43 -7.13 -8.00
CA GLU A 29 5.07 -7.43 -6.61
C GLU A 29 6.29 -7.94 -5.86
N MET A 30 6.60 -7.31 -4.73
CA MET A 30 7.73 -7.73 -3.88
C MET A 30 7.45 -9.02 -3.12
N MET A 31 6.18 -9.29 -2.83
CA MET A 31 5.76 -10.51 -2.14
C MET A 31 5.83 -11.72 -3.06
N PRO A 32 6.02 -12.93 -2.51
CA PRO A 32 5.80 -14.16 -3.27
C PRO A 32 4.32 -14.29 -3.65
N ALA A 33 4.05 -14.98 -4.76
CA ALA A 33 2.68 -15.32 -5.11
C ALA A 33 2.05 -16.14 -3.97
N ALA A 34 0.84 -15.76 -3.58
CA ALA A 34 0.08 -16.56 -2.62
C ALA A 34 -0.28 -17.94 -3.21
N PRO A 35 -0.52 -18.96 -2.39
CA PRO A 35 -0.89 -20.28 -2.87
C PRO A 35 -2.26 -20.24 -3.58
N LEU A 36 -2.48 -21.13 -4.55
CA LEU A 36 -3.75 -21.23 -5.27
C LEU A 36 -4.89 -21.78 -4.40
N LYS A 37 -4.55 -22.52 -3.36
CA LYS A 37 -5.50 -23.11 -2.39
C LYS A 37 -5.12 -22.71 -0.99
N ARG A 38 -6.10 -22.69 -0.10
CA ARG A 38 -5.89 -22.42 1.34
C ARG A 38 -4.84 -23.37 1.91
N ALA A 39 -3.84 -22.81 2.57
CA ALA A 39 -2.80 -23.57 3.25
C ALA A 39 -3.28 -24.06 4.63
N GLU A 40 -2.62 -25.09 5.17
CA GLU A 40 -2.96 -25.65 6.50
C GLU A 40 -2.83 -24.63 7.64
N ASN A 41 -1.88 -23.72 7.55
CA ASN A 41 -1.68 -22.63 8.51
C ASN A 41 -2.65 -21.46 8.33
N ASN A 42 -3.64 -21.58 7.46
CA ASN A 42 -4.70 -20.60 7.25
C ASN A 42 -6.08 -21.30 7.23
N PRO A 43 -6.49 -21.92 8.37
CA PRO A 43 -7.75 -22.66 8.44
C PRO A 43 -8.98 -21.75 8.41
N TRP A 44 -10.13 -22.33 8.09
CA TRP A 44 -11.41 -21.66 8.30
C TRP A 44 -11.62 -21.44 9.83
N PRO A 45 -12.17 -20.33 10.32
CA PRO A 45 -12.87 -19.25 9.59
C PRO A 45 -11.98 -18.06 9.18
N GLU A 46 -10.67 -18.15 9.23
CA GLU A 46 -9.80 -17.06 8.80
C GLU A 46 -10.06 -16.66 7.33
N TRP A 47 -9.76 -15.42 7.01
CA TRP A 47 -9.80 -14.94 5.62
C TRP A 47 -8.82 -15.75 4.76
N PRO A 48 -9.21 -16.26 3.58
CA PRO A 48 -8.35 -17.10 2.76
C PRO A 48 -7.19 -16.29 2.16
N LYS A 49 -5.97 -16.66 2.53
CA LYS A 49 -4.72 -16.11 1.98
C LYS A 49 -4.32 -16.88 0.71
N VAL A 50 -5.09 -16.70 -0.35
CA VAL A 50 -4.89 -17.37 -1.64
C VAL A 50 -4.65 -16.34 -2.74
N LEU A 51 -3.99 -16.79 -3.83
CA LEU A 51 -3.80 -15.94 -5.01
C LEU A 51 -5.17 -15.61 -5.60
N LYS A 52 -5.47 -14.32 -5.62
CA LYS A 52 -6.64 -13.76 -6.28
C LYS A 52 -6.20 -13.01 -7.51
N THR A 53 -7.03 -13.07 -8.53
CA THR A 53 -6.93 -12.22 -9.71
C THR A 53 -8.07 -11.24 -9.63
N ASP A 54 -7.78 -9.96 -9.69
CA ASP A 54 -8.77 -8.90 -9.64
C ASP A 54 -9.00 -8.33 -11.05
N TYR A 55 -10.01 -7.48 -11.19
CA TYR A 55 -10.53 -7.02 -12.48
C TYR A 55 -9.46 -6.48 -13.44
N GLY A 56 -8.49 -5.70 -12.97
CA GLY A 56 -7.44 -5.15 -13.82
C GLY A 56 -6.47 -6.21 -14.33
N GLN A 57 -6.13 -7.19 -13.49
CA GLN A 57 -5.33 -8.34 -13.91
C GLN A 57 -6.10 -9.24 -14.86
N GLU A 58 -7.42 -9.45 -14.65
CA GLU A 58 -8.29 -10.20 -15.56
C GLU A 58 -8.37 -9.52 -16.93
N GLU A 59 -8.53 -8.20 -16.98
CA GLU A 59 -8.47 -7.42 -18.22
C GLU A 59 -7.12 -7.58 -18.94
N ALA A 60 -6.01 -7.61 -18.20
CA ALA A 60 -4.69 -7.85 -18.78
C ALA A 60 -4.55 -9.26 -19.36
N ILE A 61 -5.02 -10.27 -18.63
CA ILE A 61 -5.02 -11.65 -19.09
C ILE A 61 -5.87 -11.78 -20.37
N TYR A 62 -7.06 -11.20 -20.38
CA TYR A 62 -7.95 -11.22 -21.56
C TYR A 62 -7.28 -10.54 -22.76
N LYS A 63 -6.70 -9.36 -22.57
CA LYS A 63 -6.13 -8.56 -23.67
C LYS A 63 -4.77 -9.05 -24.15
N PHE A 64 -3.91 -9.51 -23.25
CA PHE A 64 -2.51 -9.84 -23.55
C PHE A 64 -2.19 -11.34 -23.47
N GLY A 65 -3.14 -12.16 -23.03
CA GLY A 65 -2.98 -13.61 -22.95
C GLY A 65 -2.12 -14.10 -21.78
N LYS A 66 -1.76 -13.24 -20.84
CA LYS A 66 -0.91 -13.59 -19.68
C LYS A 66 -1.19 -12.70 -18.46
N ASP A 67 -0.92 -13.24 -17.28
CA ASP A 67 -0.93 -12.48 -16.03
C ASP A 67 0.12 -11.35 -16.10
N PRO A 68 -0.24 -10.11 -15.79
CA PRO A 68 0.68 -8.98 -15.82
C PRO A 68 1.69 -8.99 -14.66
N ARG A 69 1.49 -9.81 -13.62
CA ARG A 69 2.27 -9.77 -12.39
C ARG A 69 3.59 -10.54 -12.50
N ILE A 70 4.64 -9.93 -11.96
CA ILE A 70 5.93 -10.57 -11.69
C ILE A 70 6.14 -10.46 -10.17
N PHE A 71 6.18 -11.60 -9.51
CA PHE A 71 6.30 -11.70 -8.05
C PHE A 71 7.77 -11.71 -7.61
N LYS A 72 8.01 -11.47 -6.32
CA LYS A 72 9.35 -11.44 -5.71
C LYS A 72 10.32 -10.52 -6.45
N THR A 73 9.85 -9.41 -6.98
CA THR A 73 10.67 -8.55 -7.82
C THR A 73 10.53 -7.09 -7.41
N THR A 74 11.64 -6.37 -7.38
CA THR A 74 11.66 -4.94 -7.13
C THR A 74 12.49 -4.18 -8.15
N VAL A 75 12.27 -2.87 -8.25
CA VAL A 75 13.08 -1.97 -9.09
C VAL A 75 14.27 -1.48 -8.30
N THR A 76 15.44 -1.49 -8.91
CA THR A 76 16.70 -0.97 -8.35
C THR A 76 17.15 0.33 -9.00
N GLU A 77 16.78 0.55 -10.26
CA GLU A 77 17.22 1.74 -11.00
C GLU A 77 16.21 2.11 -12.10
N PHE A 78 16.03 3.40 -12.33
CA PHE A 78 15.29 3.94 -13.47
C PHE A 78 16.26 4.41 -14.55
N LEU A 79 16.13 3.88 -15.75
CA LEU A 79 17.03 4.16 -16.86
C LEU A 79 16.45 5.23 -17.78
N LYS A 80 17.31 6.15 -18.21
CA LYS A 80 16.97 7.25 -19.11
C LYS A 80 17.64 7.08 -20.47
N ASN A 81 16.96 7.48 -21.51
CA ASN A 81 17.53 7.58 -22.86
C ASN A 81 18.42 8.83 -22.99
N ALA A 82 19.02 9.04 -24.15
CA ALA A 82 19.88 10.19 -24.44
C ALA A 82 19.17 11.55 -24.31
N LYS A 83 17.83 11.57 -24.30
CA LYS A 83 17.01 12.78 -24.11
C LYS A 83 16.64 13.02 -22.66
N GLY A 84 17.05 12.13 -21.73
CA GLY A 84 16.68 12.22 -20.32
C GLY A 84 15.31 11.65 -19.99
N GLU A 85 14.60 11.03 -20.92
CA GLU A 85 13.29 10.42 -20.73
C GLU A 85 13.45 8.98 -20.23
N LEU A 86 12.49 8.51 -19.40
CA LEU A 86 12.44 7.12 -18.96
C LEU A 86 12.34 6.17 -20.16
N CYS A 87 13.18 5.15 -20.21
CA CYS A 87 13.15 4.13 -21.28
C CYS A 87 13.12 2.69 -20.77
N ALA A 88 13.60 2.47 -19.56
CA ALA A 88 13.60 1.14 -18.93
C ALA A 88 13.76 1.26 -17.40
N VAL A 89 13.60 0.13 -16.73
CA VAL A 89 13.98 -0.04 -15.31
C VAL A 89 14.85 -1.27 -15.15
N LYS A 90 15.80 -1.22 -14.21
CA LYS A 90 16.47 -2.42 -13.74
C LYS A 90 15.68 -3.01 -12.59
N THR A 91 15.46 -4.29 -12.63
CA THR A 91 14.79 -5.07 -11.60
C THR A 91 15.73 -6.13 -11.04
N VAL A 92 15.43 -6.61 -9.85
CA VAL A 92 16.13 -7.73 -9.22
C VAL A 92 15.10 -8.61 -8.52
N GLU A 93 15.33 -9.91 -8.52
CA GLU A 93 14.53 -10.84 -7.75
C GLU A 93 14.84 -10.70 -6.25
N LEU A 94 13.83 -10.99 -5.43
CA LEU A 94 13.91 -10.93 -3.97
C LEU A 94 13.76 -12.32 -3.37
N GLU A 95 14.64 -12.64 -2.42
CA GLU A 95 14.47 -13.75 -1.51
C GLU A 95 14.48 -13.22 -0.07
N ASN A 96 13.39 -13.48 0.68
CA ASN A 96 13.19 -12.91 2.01
C ASN A 96 13.40 -11.38 2.06
N PHE A 97 12.86 -10.68 1.06
CA PHE A 97 12.99 -9.22 0.85
C PHE A 97 14.41 -8.71 0.61
N LYS A 98 15.37 -9.60 0.34
CA LYS A 98 16.74 -9.22 0.00
C LYS A 98 17.01 -9.46 -1.47
N PRO A 99 17.70 -8.54 -2.16
CA PRO A 99 18.09 -8.73 -3.55
C PRO A 99 18.96 -9.97 -3.75
N VAL A 100 18.63 -10.77 -4.76
CA VAL A 100 19.42 -11.94 -5.18
C VAL A 100 20.37 -11.50 -6.28
N LYS A 101 21.68 -11.58 -6.03
CA LYS A 101 22.72 -11.22 -7.01
C LYS A 101 22.65 -12.11 -8.24
N GLY A 102 22.78 -11.51 -9.42
CA GLY A 102 22.80 -12.23 -10.70
C GLY A 102 21.40 -12.47 -11.27
N THR A 103 20.36 -11.87 -10.67
CA THR A 103 18.97 -11.92 -11.17
C THR A 103 18.50 -10.57 -11.71
N GLU A 104 19.44 -9.68 -11.99
CA GLU A 104 19.16 -8.37 -12.53
C GLU A 104 18.63 -8.47 -13.96
N HIS A 105 17.49 -7.84 -14.22
CA HIS A 105 16.85 -7.76 -15.53
C HIS A 105 16.52 -6.33 -15.90
N GLU A 106 16.59 -6.03 -17.19
CA GLU A 106 16.12 -4.76 -17.73
C GLU A 106 14.72 -4.94 -18.33
N LEU A 107 13.76 -4.16 -17.87
CA LEU A 107 12.40 -4.10 -18.40
C LEU A 107 12.18 -2.76 -19.09
N LYS A 108 11.88 -2.78 -20.39
CA LYS A 108 11.52 -1.56 -21.14
C LYS A 108 10.22 -0.98 -20.60
N ALA A 109 10.23 0.33 -20.34
CA ALA A 109 9.06 1.04 -19.84
C ALA A 109 9.09 2.51 -20.30
N ASP A 110 8.01 2.96 -20.91
CA ASP A 110 7.81 4.36 -21.28
C ASP A 110 7.18 5.15 -20.12
N ILE A 111 6.41 4.47 -19.26
CA ILE A 111 5.74 5.03 -18.10
C ILE A 111 5.86 4.03 -16.94
N VAL A 112 6.15 4.56 -15.75
CA VAL A 112 6.15 3.80 -14.49
C VAL A 112 5.18 4.47 -13.53
N LEU A 113 4.26 3.68 -12.98
CA LEU A 113 3.36 4.08 -11.90
C LEU A 113 3.82 3.41 -10.60
N ILE A 114 4.04 4.22 -9.58
CA ILE A 114 4.43 3.73 -8.24
C ILE A 114 3.18 3.64 -7.38
N ALA A 115 2.76 2.41 -7.08
CA ALA A 115 1.60 2.06 -6.27
C ALA A 115 2.03 1.23 -5.04
N ALA A 116 3.16 1.59 -4.44
CA ALA A 116 3.86 0.83 -3.40
C ALA A 116 3.46 1.22 -1.96
N GLY A 117 2.26 1.75 -1.77
CA GLY A 117 1.73 2.15 -0.46
C GLY A 117 1.98 3.62 -0.13
N PHE A 118 1.95 3.94 1.17
CA PHE A 118 2.01 5.31 1.69
C PHE A 118 3.18 5.46 2.65
N LEU A 119 3.70 6.70 2.74
CA LEU A 119 4.84 7.03 3.59
C LEU A 119 4.44 7.52 4.99
N GLY A 120 3.15 7.44 5.34
CA GLY A 120 2.64 7.93 6.62
C GLY A 120 1.92 9.26 6.51
N SER A 121 1.86 10.01 7.60
CA SER A 121 1.18 11.32 7.66
C SER A 121 1.99 12.38 6.93
N GLN A 122 1.29 13.34 6.34
CA GLN A 122 1.96 14.47 5.66
C GLN A 122 2.57 15.42 6.70
N GLU A 123 3.84 15.73 6.52
CA GLU A 123 4.65 16.49 7.47
C GLU A 123 4.07 17.86 7.79
N TYR A 124 3.55 18.58 6.80
CA TYR A 124 2.97 19.90 7.02
C TYR A 124 1.79 19.87 8.01
N VAL A 125 0.96 18.84 7.95
CA VAL A 125 -0.18 18.68 8.88
C VAL A 125 0.32 18.42 10.31
N THR A 126 1.22 17.45 10.45
CA THR A 126 1.73 17.05 11.77
C THR A 126 2.58 18.11 12.43
N SER A 127 3.31 18.90 11.63
CA SER A 127 4.10 20.06 12.10
C SER A 127 3.21 21.19 12.62
N ASP A 128 2.16 21.53 11.87
CA ASP A 128 1.23 22.62 12.24
C ASP A 128 0.53 22.32 13.57
N PHE A 129 0.15 21.06 13.79
CA PHE A 129 -0.39 20.63 15.10
C PHE A 129 0.71 20.40 16.15
N GLY A 130 1.96 20.28 15.78
CA GLY A 130 3.10 20.02 16.65
C GLY A 130 2.98 18.72 17.43
N VAL A 131 2.42 17.67 16.82
CA VAL A 131 2.22 16.36 17.42
C VAL A 131 3.44 15.46 17.23
N ASP A 132 3.68 14.56 18.18
CA ASP A 132 4.74 13.56 18.08
C ASP A 132 4.36 12.45 17.10
N LEU A 133 5.39 11.90 16.45
CA LEU A 133 5.23 10.84 15.45
C LEU A 133 5.88 9.53 15.91
N THR A 134 5.33 8.43 15.49
CA THR A 134 5.95 7.11 15.59
C THR A 134 7.10 6.96 14.57
N ASN A 135 7.88 5.88 14.67
CA ASN A 135 8.93 5.53 13.69
C ASN A 135 8.38 5.30 12.27
N ARG A 136 7.05 5.15 12.12
CA ARG A 136 6.36 5.02 10.83
C ARG A 136 5.69 6.30 10.37
N THR A 137 6.05 7.44 11.00
CA THR A 137 5.49 8.77 10.72
C THR A 137 3.96 8.88 10.91
N ASN A 138 3.36 7.99 11.71
CA ASN A 138 1.99 8.13 12.18
C ASN A 138 1.96 8.96 13.46
N VAL A 139 0.85 9.62 13.74
CA VAL A 139 0.69 10.39 14.98
C VAL A 139 0.75 9.45 16.18
N ALA A 140 1.67 9.76 17.11
CA ALA A 140 1.89 8.94 18.29
C ALA A 140 0.79 9.20 19.35
N THR A 141 0.31 8.10 19.95
CA THR A 141 -0.60 8.11 21.11
C THR A 141 -0.13 7.10 22.13
N LYS A 142 -0.65 7.16 23.34
CA LYS A 142 -0.46 6.07 24.30
C LYS A 142 -1.26 4.82 23.88
N PRO A 143 -0.81 3.62 24.26
CA PRO A 143 -1.51 2.39 23.94
C PRO A 143 -2.98 2.43 24.40
N GLY A 144 -3.90 2.22 23.44
CA GLY A 144 -5.35 2.23 23.71
C GLY A 144 -5.99 3.62 23.81
N GLU A 145 -5.21 4.69 23.69
CA GLU A 145 -5.70 6.08 23.69
C GLU A 145 -5.66 6.64 22.27
N TYR A 146 -6.38 7.75 22.06
CA TYR A 146 -6.48 8.45 20.79
C TYR A 146 -6.05 9.91 20.88
N GLU A 147 -5.76 10.41 22.09
CA GLU A 147 -5.20 11.75 22.27
C GLU A 147 -3.71 11.73 21.93
N SER A 148 -3.29 12.70 21.12
CA SER A 148 -1.89 12.86 20.72
C SER A 148 -1.03 13.42 21.87
N SER A 149 0.22 13.74 21.59
CA SER A 149 1.10 14.47 22.54
C SER A 149 0.61 15.90 22.82
N LYS A 150 -0.36 16.41 22.08
CA LYS A 150 -0.99 17.72 22.30
C LYS A 150 -2.37 17.55 22.88
N LYS A 151 -2.61 18.22 24.01
CA LYS A 151 -3.90 18.21 24.70
C LYS A 151 -5.04 18.63 23.77
N ASN A 152 -6.14 17.89 23.82
CA ASN A 152 -7.34 18.09 22.99
C ASN A 152 -7.12 17.90 21.48
N VAL A 153 -6.02 17.30 21.05
CA VAL A 153 -5.77 16.90 19.68
C VAL A 153 -5.81 15.39 19.60
N PHE A 154 -6.79 14.86 18.89
CA PHE A 154 -7.04 13.43 18.74
C PHE A 154 -6.74 12.96 17.33
N THR A 155 -6.42 11.68 17.18
CA THR A 155 -6.10 11.06 15.90
C THR A 155 -6.82 9.73 15.76
N ALA A 156 -7.19 9.38 14.51
CA ALA A 156 -7.84 8.12 14.16
C ALA A 156 -7.55 7.71 12.73
N GLY A 157 -7.83 6.45 12.39
CA GLY A 157 -7.66 5.91 11.05
C GLY A 157 -6.20 5.85 10.61
N ASP A 158 -5.95 6.15 9.34
CA ASP A 158 -4.63 6.01 8.75
C ASP A 158 -3.56 6.90 9.40
N MET A 159 -3.92 8.08 9.88
CA MET A 159 -2.98 8.95 10.62
C MET A 159 -2.54 8.33 11.95
N HIS A 160 -3.39 7.55 12.58
CA HIS A 160 -3.11 6.91 13.87
C HIS A 160 -2.41 5.56 13.70
N ARG A 161 -3.05 4.63 12.98
CA ARG A 161 -2.60 3.23 12.90
C ARG A 161 -1.78 2.89 11.66
N GLY A 162 -1.65 3.83 10.74
CA GLY A 162 -1.14 3.58 9.41
C GLY A 162 -2.23 3.12 8.44
N GLN A 163 -1.88 3.01 7.18
CA GLN A 163 -2.80 2.59 6.13
C GLN A 163 -3.51 1.29 6.48
N SER A 164 -4.85 1.32 6.46
CA SER A 164 -5.68 0.17 6.82
C SER A 164 -7.07 0.25 6.20
N LEU A 165 -7.95 -0.69 6.57
CA LEU A 165 -9.30 -0.74 6.05
C LEU A 165 -10.18 0.39 6.62
N VAL A 166 -11.11 0.89 5.81
CA VAL A 166 -12.07 1.94 6.20
C VAL A 166 -12.90 1.57 7.44
N VAL A 167 -13.18 0.29 7.64
CA VAL A 167 -13.90 -0.19 8.85
C VAL A 167 -13.14 0.12 10.14
N TRP A 168 -11.81 0.11 10.11
CA TRP A 168 -10.99 0.50 11.25
C TRP A 168 -11.01 2.00 11.46
N ALA A 169 -10.95 2.79 10.39
CA ALA A 169 -11.07 4.25 10.50
C ALA A 169 -12.41 4.66 11.13
N ILE A 170 -13.51 4.01 10.74
CA ILE A 170 -14.83 4.22 11.34
C ILE A 170 -14.86 3.81 12.82
N ALA A 171 -14.30 2.64 13.15
CA ALA A 171 -14.25 2.16 14.53
C ALA A 171 -13.44 3.10 15.44
N GLU A 172 -12.26 3.52 14.99
CA GLU A 172 -11.42 4.47 15.72
C GLU A 172 -12.05 5.86 15.82
N GLY A 173 -12.69 6.36 14.76
CA GLY A 173 -13.41 7.63 14.80
C GLY A 173 -14.53 7.64 15.84
N ARG A 174 -15.27 6.53 15.99
CA ARG A 174 -16.27 6.38 17.04
C ARG A 174 -15.64 6.34 18.44
N ALA A 175 -14.51 5.67 18.58
CA ALA A 175 -13.78 5.60 19.84
C ALA A 175 -13.22 6.97 20.25
N VAL A 176 -12.67 7.72 19.28
CA VAL A 176 -12.25 9.12 19.48
C VAL A 176 -13.41 10.00 19.93
N ALA A 177 -14.56 9.93 19.25
CA ALA A 177 -15.73 10.71 19.62
C ALA A 177 -16.17 10.42 21.07
N LYS A 178 -16.17 9.15 21.47
CA LYS A 178 -16.47 8.75 22.85
C LYS A 178 -15.45 9.31 23.84
N ALA A 179 -14.15 9.19 23.56
CA ALA A 179 -13.09 9.71 24.40
C ALA A 179 -13.19 11.24 24.56
N CYS A 180 -13.40 11.95 23.45
CA CYS A 180 -13.57 13.40 23.44
C CYS A 180 -14.80 13.85 24.27
N LEU A 181 -15.94 13.18 24.13
CA LEU A 181 -17.15 13.49 24.89
C LEU A 181 -16.99 13.25 26.40
N LEU A 182 -16.28 12.19 26.81
CA LEU A 182 -15.99 11.94 28.22
C LEU A 182 -15.09 13.03 28.84
N TYR A 183 -14.21 13.65 28.03
CA TYR A 183 -13.36 14.75 28.47
C TYR A 183 -14.10 16.08 28.56
N THR A 184 -15.08 16.31 27.70
CA THR A 184 -15.71 17.63 27.51
C THR A 184 -17.09 17.75 28.13
N SER A 185 -17.75 16.64 28.50
CA SER A 185 -19.08 16.61 29.10
C SER A 185 -19.03 15.74 30.36
N PRO A 186 -18.85 16.32 31.56
CA PRO A 186 -19.10 15.57 32.77
C PRO A 186 -20.53 15.06 32.73
N SER A 187 -20.69 13.76 32.98
CA SER A 187 -22.00 13.12 32.99
C SER A 187 -22.90 13.81 34.00
N PRO A 188 -24.16 14.18 33.68
CA PRO A 188 -25.09 14.71 34.66
C PRO A 188 -25.54 13.68 35.73
N ARG A 189 -24.93 12.50 35.75
CA ARG A 189 -25.27 11.37 36.61
C ARG A 189 -24.19 10.96 37.60
N ASP A 190 -23.09 11.72 37.71
CA ASP A 190 -22.05 11.54 38.74
C ASP A 190 -22.23 12.52 39.88
#